data_8c83b5f93fdd2dd1f6cba8320555fb30
#
_entry.id   8c83b5f93fdd2dd1f6cba8320555fb30
#
_cell.length_a   1.000
_cell.length_b   1.000
_cell.length_c   1.000
_cell.angle_alpha   90.00
_cell.angle_beta   90.00
_cell.angle_gamma   90.00
#
_symmetry.space_group_name_H-M   'P 1'
#
loop_
_entity.id
_entity.type
_entity.pdbx_description
1 polymer ?
#
loop_
_entity_poly.entity_id
_entity_poly.type
_entity_poly.pdbx_seq_one_letter_code
_entity_poly.pdbx_strand_id
1 'polypeptide(L)'
;DPRKIILSYANHSQITLSESLKRLIELRTIGGLNDNQNQSVTHVGSWSSNYYSWKEFNKIGKYLLIKYEDLISKPEDNFKLILEFISKITNTKLEVDKKKLSNVLSTTSFEYLQKLEKENNFPEAIKTKDGNYATFFKYGKKNTGKNLPEEITKALEDNLSSEMKELGYL
;
A
#
# COMPACT_ATOMS: atom_id res chain seq x y z
N ASP A 1 -7.72 2.69 1.97
CA ASP A 1 -8.69 3.50 1.21
C ASP A 1 -8.09 3.85 -0.16
N PRO A 2 -8.72 3.45 -1.30
CA PRO A 2 -8.16 3.68 -2.64
C PRO A 2 -8.02 5.17 -2.99
N ARG A 3 -8.80 6.05 -2.39
CA ARG A 3 -8.69 7.52 -2.57
C ARG A 3 -7.37 8.08 -2.01
N LYS A 4 -6.75 7.40 -1.07
CA LYS A 4 -5.41 7.75 -0.57
C LYS A 4 -4.30 7.08 -1.38
N ILE A 5 -4.54 5.85 -1.80
CA ILE A 5 -3.57 5.08 -2.59
C ILE A 5 -3.27 5.79 -3.92
N ILE A 6 -4.28 6.30 -4.62
CA ILE A 6 -4.13 6.92 -5.94
C ILE A 6 -3.11 8.06 -5.95
N LEU A 7 -3.10 8.91 -4.92
CA LEU A 7 -2.15 10.01 -4.77
C LEU A 7 -0.72 9.52 -4.56
N SER A 8 -0.56 8.53 -3.68
CA SER A 8 0.74 7.95 -3.38
C SER A 8 1.29 7.20 -4.59
N TYR A 9 0.43 6.48 -5.30
CA TYR A 9 0.80 5.72 -6.48
C TYR A 9 1.18 6.63 -7.66
N ALA A 10 0.41 7.71 -7.89
CA ALA A 10 0.75 8.72 -8.89
C ALA A 10 2.11 9.36 -8.60
N ASN A 11 2.38 9.72 -7.33
CA ASN A 11 3.65 10.27 -6.92
C ASN A 11 4.81 9.27 -7.10
N HIS A 12 4.64 8.04 -6.63
CA HIS A 12 5.66 7.01 -6.73
C HIS A 12 5.98 6.66 -8.19
N SER A 13 4.97 6.48 -9.03
CA SER A 13 5.16 6.12 -10.44
C SER A 13 5.42 7.32 -11.36
N GLN A 14 5.41 8.55 -10.86
CA GLN A 14 5.56 9.80 -11.63
C GLN A 14 4.58 9.89 -12.82
N ILE A 15 3.32 9.51 -12.57
CA ILE A 15 2.23 9.49 -13.54
C ILE A 15 1.09 10.42 -13.12
N THR A 16 0.17 10.68 -14.04
CA THR A 16 -1.03 11.48 -13.77
C THR A 16 -2.01 10.74 -12.85
N LEU A 17 -2.93 11.47 -12.22
CA LEU A 17 -4.02 10.87 -11.44
C LEU A 17 -4.91 9.99 -12.31
N SER A 18 -5.18 10.39 -13.56
CA SER A 18 -5.98 9.61 -14.51
C SER A 18 -5.30 8.27 -14.85
N GLU A 19 -4.00 8.26 -15.07
CA GLU A 19 -3.24 7.03 -15.28
C GLU A 19 -3.20 6.17 -14.01
N SER A 20 -3.03 6.79 -12.85
CA SER A 20 -3.08 6.09 -11.56
C SER A 20 -4.44 5.45 -11.32
N LEU A 21 -5.55 6.15 -11.67
CA LEU A 21 -6.91 5.60 -11.62
C LEU A 21 -7.03 4.34 -12.46
N LYS A 22 -6.63 4.40 -13.73
CA LYS A 22 -6.64 3.23 -14.63
C LYS A 22 -5.92 2.05 -14.01
N ARG A 23 -4.72 2.28 -13.46
CA ARG A 23 -3.92 1.23 -12.82
C ARG A 23 -4.56 0.62 -11.58
N LEU A 24 -5.44 1.34 -10.89
CA LEU A 24 -6.18 0.82 -9.73
C LEU A 24 -7.42 0.01 -10.13
N ILE A 25 -8.07 0.35 -11.23
CA ILE A 25 -9.34 -0.27 -11.62
C ILE A 25 -9.21 -1.32 -12.73
N GLU A 26 -8.16 -1.29 -13.55
CA GLU A 26 -7.98 -2.18 -14.68
C GLU A 26 -6.99 -3.32 -14.39
N LEU A 27 -7.26 -4.47 -15.00
CA LEU A 27 -6.30 -5.56 -15.07
C LEU A 27 -5.22 -5.21 -16.10
N ARG A 28 -3.97 -5.45 -15.77
CA ARG A 28 -2.85 -5.18 -16.68
C ARG A 28 -1.76 -6.24 -16.59
N THR A 29 -0.90 -6.27 -17.57
CA THR A 29 0.31 -7.08 -17.58
C THR A 29 1.54 -6.18 -17.67
N ILE A 30 2.63 -6.61 -17.09
CA ILE A 30 3.94 -5.97 -17.16
C ILE A 30 4.92 -7.00 -17.72
N GLY A 31 5.86 -6.55 -18.57
CA GLY A 31 6.83 -7.43 -19.22
C GLY A 31 6.25 -8.15 -20.42
N GLY A 32 7.02 -9.04 -21.01
CA GLY A 32 6.68 -9.81 -22.19
C GLY A 32 7.70 -9.64 -23.33
N LEU A 33 7.45 -10.29 -24.45
CA LEU A 33 8.38 -10.37 -25.58
C LEU A 33 8.63 -9.06 -26.33
N ASN A 34 7.79 -8.04 -26.12
CA ASN A 34 7.92 -6.75 -26.83
C ASN A 34 8.88 -5.76 -26.15
N ASP A 35 9.23 -5.99 -24.90
CA ASP A 35 10.29 -5.24 -24.22
C ASP A 35 11.58 -6.05 -24.44
N ASN A 36 12.57 -5.45 -25.08
CA ASN A 36 13.90 -6.04 -25.37
C ASN A 36 14.66 -6.61 -24.15
N GLN A 37 13.96 -6.98 -23.08
CA GLN A 37 14.52 -7.39 -21.79
C GLN A 37 14.23 -8.83 -21.38
N ASN A 38 13.66 -9.69 -22.23
CA ASN A 38 13.34 -11.09 -21.90
C ASN A 38 12.68 -11.27 -20.51
N GLN A 39 11.83 -10.33 -20.10
CA GLN A 39 11.16 -10.39 -18.81
C GLN A 39 9.93 -11.30 -18.91
N SER A 40 9.73 -12.10 -17.87
CA SER A 40 8.50 -12.89 -17.75
C SER A 40 7.28 -11.99 -17.66
N VAL A 41 6.17 -12.41 -18.27
CA VAL A 41 4.90 -11.70 -18.16
C VAL A 41 4.42 -11.76 -16.72
N THR A 42 4.20 -10.58 -16.13
CA THR A 42 3.62 -10.45 -14.79
C THR A 42 2.20 -9.91 -14.90
N HIS A 43 1.24 -10.66 -14.41
CA HIS A 43 -0.14 -10.20 -14.31
C HIS A 43 -0.30 -9.32 -13.06
N VAL A 44 -0.65 -8.06 -13.28
CA VAL A 44 -0.92 -7.11 -12.20
C VAL A 44 -2.42 -6.86 -12.17
N GLY A 45 -3.06 -7.31 -11.10
CA GLY A 45 -4.49 -7.12 -10.91
C GLY A 45 -4.87 -5.68 -10.60
N SER A 46 -6.18 -5.40 -10.67
CA SER A 46 -6.76 -4.19 -10.11
C SER A 46 -6.73 -4.23 -8.56
N TRP A 47 -7.07 -3.11 -7.91
CA TRP A 47 -7.22 -3.08 -6.46
C TRP A 47 -8.27 -4.10 -5.97
N SER A 48 -9.41 -4.21 -6.67
CA SER A 48 -10.46 -5.21 -6.40
C SER A 48 -9.95 -6.63 -6.55
N SER A 49 -9.29 -6.94 -7.68
CA SER A 49 -8.81 -8.30 -7.92
C SER A 49 -7.74 -8.72 -6.90
N ASN A 50 -6.88 -7.79 -6.47
CA ASN A 50 -5.93 -8.04 -5.40
C ASN A 50 -6.66 -8.35 -4.08
N TYR A 51 -7.63 -7.50 -3.69
CA TYR A 51 -8.42 -7.71 -2.48
C TYR A 51 -9.12 -9.08 -2.47
N TYR A 52 -9.85 -9.41 -3.54
CA TYR A 52 -10.58 -10.67 -3.63
C TYR A 52 -9.66 -11.88 -3.71
N SER A 53 -8.54 -11.81 -4.40
CA SER A 53 -7.59 -12.93 -4.47
C SER A 53 -7.07 -13.33 -3.08
N TRP A 54 -6.72 -12.37 -2.25
CA TRP A 54 -6.30 -12.62 -0.88
C TRP A 54 -7.46 -13.06 0.03
N LYS A 55 -8.64 -12.48 -0.15
CA LYS A 55 -9.84 -12.88 0.59
C LYS A 55 -10.23 -14.34 0.29
N GLU A 56 -10.20 -14.72 -0.99
CA GLU A 56 -10.48 -16.10 -1.41
C GLU A 56 -9.41 -17.08 -0.93
N PHE A 57 -8.16 -16.63 -0.77
CA PHE A 57 -7.09 -17.44 -0.20
C PHE A 57 -7.44 -17.94 1.21
N ASN A 58 -8.30 -17.25 1.96
CA ASN A 58 -8.77 -17.70 3.28
C ASN A 58 -9.51 -19.05 3.24
N LYS A 59 -9.97 -19.49 2.07
CA LYS A 59 -10.60 -20.82 1.89
C LYS A 59 -9.59 -21.97 1.92
N ILE A 60 -8.34 -21.70 1.57
CA ILE A 60 -7.27 -22.72 1.46
C ILE A 60 -6.10 -22.49 2.41
N GLY A 61 -6.00 -21.33 2.99
CA GLY A 61 -4.93 -20.94 3.91
C GLY A 61 -5.40 -19.96 4.97
N LYS A 62 -4.46 -19.52 5.80
CA LYS A 62 -4.74 -18.49 6.81
C LYS A 62 -4.51 -17.10 6.20
N TYR A 63 -5.39 -16.18 6.51
CA TYR A 63 -5.40 -14.83 5.99
C TYR A 63 -5.59 -13.80 7.12
N LEU A 64 -4.88 -12.70 7.06
CA LEU A 64 -5.03 -11.57 7.96
C LEU A 64 -5.15 -10.28 7.13
N LEU A 65 -6.26 -9.58 7.26
CA LEU A 65 -6.45 -8.27 6.68
C LEU A 65 -6.15 -7.18 7.72
N ILE A 66 -5.27 -6.26 7.38
CA ILE A 66 -5.01 -5.06 8.17
C ILE A 66 -5.17 -3.84 7.26
N LYS A 67 -6.00 -2.89 7.70
CA LYS A 67 -6.11 -1.61 7.00
C LYS A 67 -4.97 -0.68 7.38
N TYR A 68 -4.45 0.03 6.41
CA TYR A 68 -3.39 1.01 6.62
C TYR A 68 -3.78 2.08 7.66
N GLU A 69 -5.04 2.48 7.66
CA GLU A 69 -5.59 3.43 8.63
C GLU A 69 -5.52 2.91 10.06
N ASP A 70 -5.78 1.63 10.26
CA ASP A 70 -5.68 0.99 11.58
C ASP A 70 -4.23 0.84 12.00
N LEU A 71 -3.35 0.47 11.06
CA LEU A 71 -1.91 0.36 11.31
C LEU A 71 -1.31 1.69 11.78
N ILE A 72 -1.76 2.82 11.22
CA ILE A 72 -1.28 4.15 11.63
C ILE A 72 -1.92 4.62 12.95
N SER A 73 -3.22 4.39 13.14
CA SER A 73 -3.95 4.89 14.31
C SER A 73 -3.67 4.08 15.57
N LYS A 74 -3.47 2.76 15.41
CA LYS A 74 -3.24 1.81 16.50
C LYS A 74 -2.06 0.89 16.17
N PRO A 75 -0.84 1.42 16.00
CA PRO A 75 0.30 0.64 15.50
C PRO A 75 0.67 -0.53 16.43
N GLU A 76 0.66 -0.31 17.74
CA GLU A 76 1.01 -1.35 18.72
C GLU A 76 0.04 -2.53 18.67
N ASP A 77 -1.27 -2.27 18.64
CA ASP A 77 -2.29 -3.32 18.62
C ASP A 77 -2.22 -4.12 17.33
N ASN A 78 -2.07 -3.44 16.18
CA ASN A 78 -1.95 -4.10 14.89
C ASN A 78 -0.66 -4.90 14.76
N PHE A 79 0.45 -4.42 15.33
CA PHE A 79 1.70 -5.18 15.35
C PHE A 79 1.58 -6.46 16.20
N LYS A 80 0.92 -6.39 17.35
CA LYS A 80 0.60 -7.59 18.16
C LYS A 80 -0.26 -8.57 17.38
N LEU A 81 -1.29 -8.09 16.66
CA LEU A 81 -2.13 -8.92 15.78
C LEU A 81 -1.31 -9.65 14.71
N ILE A 82 -0.34 -8.98 14.10
CA ILE A 82 0.57 -9.60 13.13
C ILE A 82 1.41 -10.69 13.79
N LEU A 83 1.98 -10.43 14.96
CA LEU A 83 2.79 -11.42 15.68
C LEU A 83 1.96 -12.64 16.11
N GLU A 84 0.73 -12.42 16.58
CA GLU A 84 -0.20 -13.50 16.89
C GLU A 84 -0.55 -14.33 15.66
N PHE A 85 -0.78 -13.68 14.52
CA PHE A 85 -1.02 -14.36 13.25
C PHE A 85 0.18 -15.21 12.83
N ILE A 86 1.41 -14.65 12.88
CA ILE A 86 2.64 -15.40 12.59
C ILE A 86 2.78 -16.59 13.55
N SER A 87 2.57 -16.38 14.85
CA SER A 87 2.59 -17.43 15.85
C SER A 87 1.66 -18.61 15.50
N LYS A 88 0.44 -18.27 15.05
CA LYS A 88 -0.56 -19.29 14.62
C LYS A 88 -0.16 -20.04 13.35
N ILE A 89 0.46 -19.38 12.36
CA ILE A 89 0.84 -20.04 11.11
C ILE A 89 2.11 -20.88 11.25
N THR A 90 3.03 -20.45 12.11
CA THR A 90 4.30 -21.16 12.36
C THR A 90 4.22 -22.19 13.49
N ASN A 91 3.10 -22.23 14.20
CA ASN A 91 2.93 -22.99 15.42
C ASN A 91 4.04 -22.74 16.46
N THR A 92 4.48 -21.50 16.56
CA THR A 92 5.57 -21.04 17.42
C THR A 92 5.03 -20.03 18.42
N LYS A 93 5.32 -20.21 19.71
CA LYS A 93 4.97 -19.20 20.72
C LYS A 93 5.91 -18.01 20.59
N LEU A 94 5.38 -16.89 20.14
CA LEU A 94 6.11 -15.62 20.07
C LEU A 94 5.81 -14.80 21.32
N GLU A 95 6.86 -14.44 22.06
CA GLU A 95 6.75 -13.51 23.18
C GLU A 95 7.05 -12.09 22.72
N VAL A 96 6.16 -11.17 23.09
CA VAL A 96 6.30 -9.77 22.72
C VAL A 96 7.19 -9.06 23.73
N ASP A 97 8.44 -8.82 23.38
CA ASP A 97 9.32 -7.94 24.14
C ASP A 97 8.88 -6.48 23.96
N LYS A 98 8.38 -5.87 25.02
CA LYS A 98 7.86 -4.48 24.99
C LYS A 98 8.90 -3.47 24.56
N LYS A 99 10.17 -3.64 24.95
CA LYS A 99 11.25 -2.72 24.59
C LYS A 99 11.57 -2.80 23.10
N LYS A 100 11.65 -4.01 22.56
CA LYS A 100 11.85 -4.23 21.12
C LYS A 100 10.68 -3.70 20.31
N LEU A 101 9.45 -3.95 20.75
CA LEU A 101 8.24 -3.43 20.11
C LEU A 101 8.25 -1.90 20.06
N SER A 102 8.50 -1.25 21.19
CA SER A 102 8.59 0.22 21.26
C SER A 102 9.67 0.77 20.32
N ASN A 103 10.83 0.12 20.26
CA ASN A 103 11.91 0.52 19.36
C ASN A 103 11.50 0.36 17.88
N VAL A 104 10.89 -0.76 17.52
CA VAL A 104 10.37 -0.99 16.15
C VAL A 104 9.36 0.10 15.78
N LEU A 105 8.37 0.36 16.63
CA LEU A 105 7.35 1.37 16.37
C LEU A 105 7.93 2.78 16.20
N SER A 106 8.98 3.13 16.97
CA SER A 106 9.63 4.44 16.83
C SER A 106 10.45 4.54 15.54
N THR A 107 11.24 3.51 15.22
CA THR A 107 12.14 3.51 14.05
C THR A 107 11.43 3.25 12.72
N THR A 108 10.18 2.80 12.74
CA THR A 108 9.32 2.64 11.56
C THR A 108 8.23 3.71 11.46
N SER A 109 8.26 4.72 12.34
CA SER A 109 7.32 5.84 12.24
C SER A 109 7.51 6.63 10.94
N PHE A 110 6.41 7.19 10.42
CA PHE A 110 6.47 7.98 9.18
C PHE A 110 7.47 9.12 9.28
N GLU A 111 7.50 9.81 10.41
CA GLU A 111 8.38 10.94 10.68
C GLU A 111 9.85 10.50 10.70
N TYR A 112 10.15 9.35 11.29
CA TYR A 112 11.50 8.79 11.31
C TYR A 112 11.96 8.40 9.90
N LEU A 113 11.11 7.69 9.16
CA LEU A 113 11.43 7.28 7.78
C LEU A 113 11.59 8.49 6.84
N GLN A 114 10.74 9.52 6.99
CA GLN A 114 10.88 10.77 6.24
C GLN A 114 12.21 11.50 6.56
N LYS A 115 12.64 11.46 7.82
CA LYS A 115 13.94 12.01 8.22
C LYS A 115 15.09 11.24 7.56
N LEU A 116 15.06 9.91 7.63
CA LEU A 116 16.06 9.07 6.97
C LEU A 116 16.14 9.30 5.45
N GLU A 117 14.99 9.45 4.78
CA GLU A 117 14.94 9.76 3.35
C GLU A 117 15.68 11.06 3.04
N LYS A 118 15.49 12.08 3.85
CA LYS A 118 16.17 13.39 3.67
C LYS A 118 17.67 13.33 3.91
N GLU A 119 18.10 12.49 4.85
CA GLU A 119 19.51 12.39 5.24
C GLU A 119 20.31 11.46 4.32
N ASN A 120 19.73 10.34 3.87
CA ASN A 120 20.47 9.24 3.27
C ASN A 120 19.98 8.83 1.87
N ASN A 121 19.06 9.51 1.26
CA ASN A 121 18.30 9.08 0.09
C ASN A 121 17.62 7.72 0.29
N PHE A 122 16.38 7.60 -0.15
CA PHE A 122 15.64 6.35 -0.03
C PHE A 122 15.93 5.46 -1.27
N PRO A 123 16.34 4.19 -1.12
CA PRO A 123 16.76 3.35 -2.25
C PRO A 123 15.68 3.14 -3.32
N GLU A 124 14.41 3.18 -2.91
CA GLU A 124 13.26 3.02 -3.80
C GLU A 124 12.73 4.35 -4.36
N ALA A 125 13.41 5.47 -4.05
CA ALA A 125 13.03 6.77 -4.59
C ALA A 125 13.27 6.81 -6.10
N ILE A 126 12.25 7.24 -6.84
CA ILE A 126 12.30 7.30 -8.30
C ILE A 126 12.85 8.65 -8.74
N LYS A 127 13.69 8.65 -9.76
CA LYS A 127 14.15 9.89 -10.40
C LYS A 127 13.00 10.54 -11.17
N THR A 128 12.79 11.81 -10.93
CA THR A 128 11.90 12.65 -11.72
C THR A 128 12.51 12.93 -13.11
N LYS A 129 11.71 13.50 -14.01
CA LYS A 129 12.17 13.90 -15.34
C LYS A 129 13.34 14.90 -15.29
N ASP A 130 13.42 15.70 -14.24
CA ASP A 130 14.47 16.70 -14.01
C ASP A 130 15.73 16.11 -13.37
N GLY A 131 15.80 14.78 -13.19
CA GLY A 131 16.94 14.08 -12.63
C GLY A 131 17.03 14.10 -11.10
N ASN A 132 16.12 14.79 -10.42
CA ASN A 132 16.03 14.80 -8.97
C ASN A 132 15.31 13.53 -8.47
N TYR A 133 15.40 13.25 -7.17
CA TYR A 133 14.63 12.17 -6.57
C TYR A 133 13.27 12.66 -6.09
N ALA A 134 12.20 11.93 -6.46
CA ALA A 134 10.87 12.17 -5.92
C ALA A 134 10.83 11.77 -4.44
N THR A 135 10.23 12.61 -3.59
CA THR A 135 10.02 12.27 -2.19
C THR A 135 9.07 11.08 -2.08
N PHE A 136 9.55 9.98 -1.50
CA PHE A 136 8.76 8.78 -1.28
C PHE A 136 7.78 8.96 -0.11
N PHE A 137 8.28 9.37 1.06
CA PHE A 137 7.46 9.63 2.25
C PHE A 137 6.82 11.03 2.20
N LYS A 138 6.00 11.29 1.17
CA LYS A 138 5.44 12.62 0.89
C LYS A 138 4.18 12.94 1.70
N TYR A 139 3.23 12.03 1.74
CA TYR A 139 1.88 12.32 2.20
C TYR A 139 1.60 11.91 3.64
N GLY A 140 1.94 10.68 4.03
CA GLY A 140 1.72 10.14 5.37
C GLY A 140 0.28 10.35 5.87
N LYS A 141 0.15 10.73 7.13
CA LYS A 141 -1.14 11.03 7.78
C LYS A 141 -1.90 12.20 7.15
N LYS A 142 -1.20 13.09 6.44
CA LYS A 142 -1.81 14.25 5.75
C LYS A 142 -2.62 13.86 4.52
N ASN A 143 -2.42 12.65 4.00
CA ASN A 143 -3.19 12.14 2.88
C ASN A 143 -4.58 11.71 3.35
N THR A 144 -5.53 12.62 3.28
CA THR A 144 -6.93 12.35 3.64
C THR A 144 -7.75 11.79 2.48
N GLY A 145 -7.23 11.83 1.24
CA GLY A 145 -7.98 11.54 0.02
C GLY A 145 -9.01 12.59 -0.38
N LYS A 146 -9.17 13.66 0.43
CA LYS A 146 -10.21 14.68 0.21
C LYS A 146 -9.88 15.71 -0.89
N ASN A 147 -8.62 15.78 -1.30
CA ASN A 147 -8.15 16.76 -2.30
C ASN A 147 -8.09 16.18 -3.72
N LEU A 148 -8.81 15.09 -3.97
CA LEU A 148 -8.94 14.54 -5.31
C LEU A 148 -9.96 15.35 -6.11
N PRO A 149 -9.78 15.50 -7.43
CA PRO A 149 -10.84 15.97 -8.32
C PRO A 149 -12.10 15.11 -8.15
N GLU A 150 -13.26 15.76 -8.21
CA GLU A 150 -14.55 15.09 -8.01
C GLU A 150 -14.75 13.94 -9.00
N GLU A 151 -14.38 14.13 -10.27
CA GLU A 151 -14.43 13.10 -11.31
C GLU A 151 -13.62 11.84 -10.96
N ILE A 152 -12.42 12.02 -10.38
CA ILE A 152 -11.56 10.91 -9.96
C ILE A 152 -12.16 10.20 -8.74
N THR A 153 -12.66 10.97 -7.77
CA THR A 153 -13.33 10.41 -6.58
C THR A 153 -14.53 9.57 -6.98
N LYS A 154 -15.41 10.13 -7.83
CA LYS A 154 -16.59 9.44 -8.34
C LYS A 154 -16.22 8.17 -9.10
N ALA A 155 -15.24 8.26 -10.01
CA ALA A 155 -14.79 7.09 -10.76
C ALA A 155 -14.24 5.97 -9.86
N LEU A 156 -13.50 6.31 -8.80
CA LEU A 156 -13.05 5.32 -7.81
C LEU A 156 -14.22 4.68 -7.07
N GLU A 157 -15.15 5.50 -6.57
CA GLU A 157 -16.28 5.03 -5.79
C GLU A 157 -17.26 4.20 -6.63
N ASP A 158 -17.49 4.57 -7.89
CA ASP A 158 -18.35 3.80 -8.81
C ASP A 158 -17.71 2.43 -9.15
N ASN A 159 -16.41 2.39 -9.47
CA ASN A 159 -15.75 1.16 -9.87
C ASN A 159 -15.40 0.23 -8.71
N LEU A 160 -15.20 0.75 -7.48
CA LEU A 160 -14.75 0.00 -6.30
C LEU A 160 -15.78 0.00 -5.17
N SER A 161 -17.05 0.32 -5.48
CA SER A 161 -18.14 0.51 -4.51
C SER A 161 -18.33 -0.70 -3.59
N SER A 162 -18.30 -1.90 -4.14
CA SER A 162 -18.55 -3.14 -3.40
C SER A 162 -17.51 -3.34 -2.30
N GLU A 163 -16.24 -3.29 -2.69
CA GLU A 163 -15.12 -3.51 -1.80
C GLU A 163 -14.96 -2.37 -0.79
N MET A 164 -15.20 -1.14 -1.24
CA MET A 164 -15.14 0.02 -0.36
C MET A 164 -16.21 -0.03 0.73
N LYS A 165 -17.43 -0.48 0.40
CA LYS A 165 -18.50 -0.72 1.38
C LYS A 165 -18.15 -1.84 2.33
N GLU A 166 -17.67 -2.96 1.82
CA GLU A 166 -17.26 -4.10 2.63
C GLU A 166 -16.15 -3.74 3.62
N LEU A 167 -15.22 -2.89 3.18
CA LEU A 167 -14.11 -2.41 4.01
C LEU A 167 -14.45 -1.20 4.89
N GLY A 168 -15.67 -0.65 4.78
CA GLY A 168 -16.12 0.48 5.57
C GLY A 168 -15.48 1.81 5.16
N TYR A 169 -15.23 1.99 3.87
CA TYR A 169 -14.77 3.26 3.27
C TYR A 169 -15.92 4.08 2.66
N LEU A 170 -17.05 3.45 2.41
CA LEU A 170 -18.34 4.04 2.01
C LEU A 170 -19.44 3.67 2.99
#